data_7d667e2d7b39989b945162864d9c0f09
#
_entry.id   7d667e2d7b39989b945162864d9c0f09
#
_cell.length_a   1.000
_cell.length_b   1.000
_cell.length_c   1.000
_cell.angle_alpha   90.00
_cell.angle_beta   90.00
_cell.angle_gamma   90.00
#
_symmetry.space_group_name_H-M   'P 1'
#
loop_
_entity.id
_entity.type
_entity.pdbx_description
1 polymer ?
#
loop_
_entity_poly.entity_id
_entity_poly.type
_entity_poly.pdbx_seq_one_letter_code
_entity_poly.pdbx_strand_id
1 'polypeptide(L)'
;MGTDWAPAAVRGLAREDLGELARAHTRLAHALGHTHSAAAPEEEIDHDTALARWRDLDERLRSLLIVDLGKPHRVAVIGVNPLFPPEWRDAAWATLLPDELAKWSDRWRHWYAETTAGGFRHYHDRLRTWETSRLLAETQADLLAAARATEGRTNAWTRRPAFIEARRHVLALPPPPVVPAPGPPPRAAGDDRPTPGQQEHQEAVTAHGVLLGQAALEFSRTVPSGFKRRLPPLPVTEERRRDPWVEEFFDWLDPVVRAGQGLYLWI
;
A
#
# COMPACT_ATOMS: atom_id res chain seq x y z
N MET A 1 -5.31 8.26 -11.97
CA MET A 1 -3.89 8.28 -12.36
C MET A 1 -3.18 7.39 -11.35
N GLY A 2 -2.26 6.56 -11.76
CA GLY A 2 -1.50 5.67 -10.89
C GLY A 2 -0.26 6.41 -10.39
N THR A 3 0.26 5.97 -9.25
CA THR A 3 1.54 6.43 -8.74
C THR A 3 2.60 5.46 -9.24
N ASP A 4 3.59 5.94 -9.95
CA ASP A 4 4.64 5.14 -10.57
C ASP A 4 6.03 5.66 -10.18
N TRP A 5 7.02 4.79 -10.23
CA TRP A 5 8.42 5.18 -10.20
C TRP A 5 8.99 5.28 -11.61
N ALA A 6 9.80 6.31 -11.85
CA ALA A 6 10.60 6.42 -13.06
C ALA A 6 12.09 6.47 -12.69
N PRO A 7 12.97 5.78 -13.45
CA PRO A 7 14.41 5.90 -13.26
C PRO A 7 14.85 7.35 -13.40
N ALA A 8 15.72 7.81 -12.51
CA ALA A 8 16.19 9.19 -12.50
C ALA A 8 17.68 9.31 -12.20
N ALA A 9 18.40 10.00 -13.08
CA ALA A 9 19.79 10.36 -12.85
C ALA A 9 19.90 11.80 -12.35
N VAL A 10 20.86 12.08 -11.48
CA VAL A 10 21.14 13.43 -10.99
C VAL A 10 21.91 14.22 -12.05
N ARG A 11 21.45 15.43 -12.36
CA ARG A 11 22.13 16.34 -13.30
C ARG A 11 23.33 16.99 -12.62
N GLY A 12 24.52 16.77 -13.16
CA GLY A 12 25.76 17.39 -12.68
C GLY A 12 26.21 16.87 -11.31
N LEU A 13 26.93 17.72 -10.59
CA LEU A 13 27.38 17.37 -9.23
C LEU A 13 26.19 17.37 -8.28
N ALA A 14 26.15 16.36 -7.38
CA ALA A 14 25.12 16.27 -6.34
C ALA A 14 25.10 17.57 -5.52
N ARG A 15 23.89 18.12 -5.34
CA ARG A 15 23.68 19.28 -4.47
C ARG A 15 23.25 18.81 -3.11
N GLU A 16 23.75 19.45 -2.04
CA GLU A 16 23.37 19.13 -0.66
C GLU A 16 21.87 19.26 -0.40
N ASP A 17 21.20 20.19 -1.12
CA ASP A 17 19.77 20.43 -0.99
C ASP A 17 18.86 19.40 -1.71
N LEU A 18 19.43 18.57 -2.62
CA LEU A 18 18.62 17.62 -3.41
C LEU A 18 17.91 16.60 -2.52
N GLY A 19 18.58 16.10 -1.47
CA GLY A 19 17.99 15.18 -0.52
C GLY A 19 16.83 15.81 0.28
N GLU A 20 16.95 17.09 0.64
CA GLU A 20 15.86 17.81 1.32
C GLU A 20 14.67 18.06 0.40
N LEU A 21 14.93 18.41 -0.86
CA LEU A 21 13.87 18.57 -1.86
C LEU A 21 13.12 17.28 -2.11
N ALA A 22 13.83 16.16 -2.26
CA ALA A 22 13.23 14.84 -2.46
C ALA A 22 12.34 14.43 -1.27
N ARG A 23 12.83 14.66 -0.04
CA ARG A 23 12.05 14.40 1.18
C ARG A 23 10.82 15.32 1.30
N ALA A 24 10.96 16.61 0.98
CA ALA A 24 9.84 17.55 1.02
C ALA A 24 8.78 17.19 -0.03
N HIS A 25 9.19 16.84 -1.25
CA HIS A 25 8.31 16.36 -2.31
C HIS A 25 7.52 15.13 -1.85
N THR A 26 8.19 14.14 -1.29
CA THR A 26 7.59 12.93 -0.73
C THR A 26 6.56 13.24 0.37
N ARG A 27 6.90 14.08 1.35
CA ARG A 27 5.96 14.46 2.43
C ARG A 27 4.69 15.11 1.90
N LEU A 28 4.81 16.02 0.91
CA LEU A 28 3.63 16.65 0.31
C LEU A 28 2.80 15.68 -0.53
N ALA A 29 3.43 14.73 -1.22
CA ALA A 29 2.72 13.66 -1.91
C ALA A 29 1.87 12.82 -0.94
N HIS A 30 2.40 12.52 0.25
CA HIS A 30 1.65 11.85 1.32
C HIS A 30 0.48 12.71 1.83
N ALA A 31 0.73 13.98 2.12
CA ALA A 31 -0.31 14.91 2.61
C ALA A 31 -1.45 15.08 1.60
N LEU A 32 -1.16 15.02 0.30
CA LEU A 32 -2.15 15.07 -0.77
C LEU A 32 -2.89 13.75 -1.01
N GLY A 33 -2.53 12.68 -0.28
CA GLY A 33 -3.14 11.36 -0.44
C GLY A 33 -2.79 10.68 -1.76
N HIS A 34 -1.69 11.05 -2.40
CA HIS A 34 -1.18 10.42 -3.61
C HIS A 34 -0.47 9.09 -3.33
N THR A 35 -0.19 8.81 -2.06
CA THR A 35 0.48 7.61 -1.62
C THR A 35 -0.35 6.88 -0.57
N HIS A 36 -0.14 5.58 -0.41
CA HIS A 36 -0.79 4.76 0.61
C HIS A 36 0.05 4.64 1.90
N SER A 37 1.02 5.53 2.11
CA SER A 37 1.80 5.55 3.33
C SER A 37 0.92 5.88 4.54
N ALA A 38 1.13 5.16 5.64
CA ALA A 38 0.49 5.42 6.92
C ALA A 38 1.11 6.61 7.69
N ALA A 39 2.17 7.21 7.14
CA ALA A 39 2.79 8.39 7.75
C ALA A 39 1.82 9.57 7.72
N ALA A 40 1.32 9.96 8.88
CA ALA A 40 0.48 11.15 9.01
C ALA A 40 1.29 12.40 8.62
N PRO A 41 0.70 13.37 7.91
CA PRO A 41 1.35 14.63 7.65
C PRO A 41 1.67 15.33 8.98
N GLU A 42 2.90 15.82 9.13
CA GLU A 42 3.35 16.56 10.32
C GLU A 42 2.70 17.94 10.48
N GLU A 43 2.14 18.48 9.39
CA GLU A 43 1.48 19.78 9.36
C GLU A 43 0.07 19.66 8.79
N GLU A 44 -0.89 20.33 9.44
CA GLU A 44 -2.24 20.52 8.92
C GLU A 44 -2.21 21.65 7.87
N ILE A 45 -1.91 21.31 6.63
CA ILE A 45 -1.90 22.23 5.48
C ILE A 45 -3.20 22.05 4.69
N ASP A 46 -3.84 23.13 4.29
CA ASP A 46 -4.97 23.03 3.38
C ASP A 46 -4.55 22.43 2.03
N HIS A 47 -5.49 21.73 1.38
CA HIS A 47 -5.23 20.96 0.17
C HIS A 47 -4.67 21.81 -0.99
N ASP A 48 -5.18 23.01 -1.20
CA ASP A 48 -4.78 23.86 -2.33
C ASP A 48 -3.36 24.40 -2.13
N THR A 49 -3.02 24.79 -0.92
CA THR A 49 -1.67 25.20 -0.53
C THR A 49 -0.69 24.03 -0.64
N ALA A 50 -1.07 22.84 -0.18
CA ALA A 50 -0.24 21.64 -0.32
C ALA A 50 0.01 21.29 -1.79
N LEU A 51 -1.01 21.38 -2.63
CA LEU A 51 -0.91 21.10 -4.06
C LEU A 51 -0.03 22.12 -4.80
N ALA A 52 -0.14 23.41 -4.46
CA ALA A 52 0.71 24.45 -5.03
C ALA A 52 2.19 24.24 -4.67
N ARG A 53 2.48 23.99 -3.38
CA ARG A 53 3.83 23.69 -2.89
C ARG A 53 4.40 22.41 -3.52
N TRP A 54 3.58 21.38 -3.67
CA TRP A 54 4.01 20.13 -4.29
C TRP A 54 4.42 20.36 -5.75
N ARG A 55 3.64 21.10 -6.53
CA ARG A 55 3.96 21.44 -7.94
C ARG A 55 5.27 22.22 -8.08
N ASP A 56 5.51 23.20 -7.21
CA ASP A 56 6.76 23.94 -7.18
C ASP A 56 7.96 23.02 -6.88
N LEU A 57 7.84 22.16 -5.88
CA LEU A 57 8.88 21.19 -5.56
C LEU A 57 9.09 20.17 -6.68
N ASP A 58 8.02 19.72 -7.33
CA ASP A 58 8.07 18.78 -8.46
C ASP A 58 8.86 19.39 -9.64
N GLU A 59 8.55 20.64 -10.01
CA GLU A 59 9.25 21.35 -11.06
C GLU A 59 10.74 21.55 -10.73
N ARG A 60 11.05 21.97 -9.52
CA ARG A 60 12.43 22.12 -9.05
C ARG A 60 13.17 20.79 -9.06
N LEU A 61 12.57 19.72 -8.55
CA LEU A 61 13.17 18.39 -8.51
C LEU A 61 13.45 17.87 -9.92
N ARG A 62 12.50 18.01 -10.84
CA ARG A 62 12.67 17.65 -12.27
C ARG A 62 13.75 18.47 -12.97
N SER A 63 13.97 19.72 -12.57
CA SER A 63 15.07 20.53 -13.14
C SER A 63 16.44 19.98 -12.77
N LEU A 64 16.55 19.26 -11.65
CA LEU A 64 17.79 18.66 -11.11
C LEU A 64 17.97 17.18 -11.49
N LEU A 65 16.94 16.55 -12.03
CA LEU A 65 16.94 15.14 -12.42
C LEU A 65 16.79 14.97 -13.93
N ILE A 66 17.32 13.87 -14.45
CA ILE A 66 17.02 13.36 -15.78
C ILE A 66 16.12 12.15 -15.56
N VAL A 67 14.80 12.34 -15.74
CA VAL A 67 13.79 11.31 -15.46
C VAL A 67 13.44 10.56 -16.74
N ASP A 68 13.54 9.23 -16.72
CA ASP A 68 13.12 8.35 -17.82
C ASP A 68 11.66 7.92 -17.65
N LEU A 69 10.74 8.72 -18.14
CA LEU A 69 9.30 8.41 -18.14
C LEU A 69 8.89 7.32 -19.13
N GLY A 70 9.81 6.86 -19.99
CA GLY A 70 9.55 5.76 -20.94
C GLY A 70 9.58 4.39 -20.29
N LYS A 71 10.06 4.29 -19.04
CA LYS A 71 10.22 3.03 -18.29
C LYS A 71 9.68 3.12 -16.86
N PRO A 72 8.43 3.57 -16.65
CA PRO A 72 7.88 3.63 -15.31
C PRO A 72 7.58 2.24 -14.78
N HIS A 73 7.64 2.08 -13.46
CA HIS A 73 7.18 0.88 -12.75
C HIS A 73 6.23 1.25 -11.62
N ARG A 74 5.21 0.43 -11.39
CA ARG A 74 4.22 0.67 -10.34
C ARG A 74 4.87 0.55 -8.96
N VAL A 75 4.76 1.60 -8.18
CA VAL A 75 5.24 1.63 -6.79
C VAL A 75 4.54 0.61 -5.90
N ALA A 76 3.28 0.30 -6.19
CA ALA A 76 2.44 -0.59 -5.40
C ALA A 76 3.05 -2.00 -5.16
N VAL A 77 3.99 -2.44 -6.00
CA VAL A 77 4.62 -3.77 -5.86
C VAL A 77 5.30 -3.97 -4.49
N ILE A 78 5.99 -2.95 -3.99
CA ILE A 78 6.61 -2.98 -2.65
C ILE A 78 5.69 -2.31 -1.62
N GLY A 79 5.15 -1.14 -1.95
CA GLY A 79 4.43 -0.28 -1.00
C GLY A 79 3.18 -0.92 -0.38
N VAL A 80 2.48 -1.81 -1.10
CA VAL A 80 1.28 -2.49 -0.59
C VAL A 80 1.50 -3.97 -0.28
N ASN A 81 2.70 -4.50 -0.53
CA ASN A 81 2.96 -5.92 -0.31
C ASN A 81 3.23 -6.20 1.18
N PRO A 82 2.37 -6.99 1.86
CA PRO A 82 2.52 -7.28 3.29
C PRO A 82 3.74 -8.14 3.62
N LEU A 83 4.48 -8.66 2.63
CA LEU A 83 5.76 -9.33 2.85
C LEU A 83 6.82 -8.39 3.39
N PHE A 84 6.75 -7.10 3.05
CA PHE A 84 7.75 -6.13 3.47
C PHE A 84 7.36 -5.45 4.78
N PRO A 85 8.33 -5.14 5.67
CA PRO A 85 8.09 -4.37 6.89
C PRO A 85 7.40 -3.01 6.59
N PRO A 86 6.55 -2.50 7.50
CA PRO A 86 5.83 -1.23 7.29
C PRO A 86 6.75 -0.07 6.91
N GLU A 87 7.89 0.11 7.61
CA GLU A 87 8.86 1.17 7.35
C GLU A 87 9.51 1.07 5.96
N TRP A 88 9.60 -0.14 5.39
CA TRP A 88 10.12 -0.36 4.04
C TRP A 88 9.05 -0.12 2.99
N ARG A 89 7.79 -0.44 3.31
CA ARG A 89 6.64 -0.10 2.46
C ARG A 89 6.45 1.41 2.37
N ASP A 90 6.65 2.12 3.48
CA ASP A 90 6.60 3.58 3.49
C ASP A 90 7.72 4.20 2.65
N ALA A 91 8.95 3.67 2.73
CA ALA A 91 10.06 4.10 1.87
C ALA A 91 9.78 3.87 0.37
N ALA A 92 8.96 2.88 0.04
CA ALA A 92 8.55 2.62 -1.33
C ALA A 92 7.74 3.76 -1.96
N TRP A 93 7.11 4.62 -1.17
CA TRP A 93 6.34 5.77 -1.66
C TRP A 93 7.15 7.07 -1.75
N ALA A 94 8.47 6.97 -1.80
CA ALA A 94 9.38 8.10 -1.81
C ALA A 94 10.11 8.26 -3.15
N THR A 95 10.53 9.48 -3.45
CA THR A 95 11.60 9.72 -4.41
C THR A 95 12.91 9.32 -3.74
N LEU A 96 13.61 8.34 -4.31
CA LEU A 96 14.85 7.79 -3.77
C LEU A 96 16.04 8.24 -4.62
N LEU A 97 17.00 8.91 -3.99
CA LEU A 97 18.27 9.26 -4.63
C LEU A 97 19.16 8.01 -4.83
N PRO A 98 20.15 8.04 -5.73
CA PRO A 98 20.96 6.87 -6.07
C PRO A 98 21.52 6.11 -4.86
N ASP A 99 22.11 6.82 -3.90
CA ASP A 99 22.71 6.20 -2.70
C ASP A 99 21.66 5.62 -1.74
N GLU A 100 20.47 6.25 -1.70
CA GLU A 100 19.34 5.76 -0.91
C GLU A 100 18.75 4.51 -1.57
N LEU A 101 18.56 4.57 -2.89
CA LEU A 101 18.03 3.44 -3.65
C LEU A 101 18.93 2.20 -3.54
N ALA A 102 20.23 2.36 -3.67
CA ALA A 102 21.17 1.24 -3.52
C ALA A 102 20.99 0.55 -2.17
N LYS A 103 20.94 1.32 -1.06
CA LYS A 103 20.73 0.79 0.29
C LYS A 103 19.38 0.09 0.46
N TRP A 104 18.30 0.67 -0.09
CA TRP A 104 16.97 0.08 -0.01
C TRP A 104 16.85 -1.16 -0.87
N SER A 105 17.39 -1.14 -2.10
CA SER A 105 17.42 -2.30 -3.01
C SER A 105 18.05 -3.51 -2.36
N ASP A 106 19.22 -3.36 -1.75
CA ASP A 106 19.90 -4.45 -1.05
C ASP A 106 19.06 -5.00 0.11
N ARG A 107 18.46 -4.12 0.91
CA ARG A 107 17.60 -4.51 2.03
C ARG A 107 16.35 -5.24 1.56
N TRP A 108 15.66 -4.73 0.53
CA TRP A 108 14.46 -5.36 -0.02
C TRP A 108 14.76 -6.75 -0.59
N ARG A 109 15.88 -6.89 -1.31
CA ARG A 109 16.30 -8.19 -1.84
C ARG A 109 16.63 -9.19 -0.76
N HIS A 110 17.42 -8.78 0.20
CA HIS A 110 17.81 -9.65 1.31
C HIS A 110 16.57 -10.14 2.05
N TRP A 111 15.67 -9.24 2.42
CA TRP A 111 14.43 -9.57 3.09
C TRP A 111 13.55 -10.50 2.24
N TYR A 112 13.38 -10.20 0.95
CA TYR A 112 12.57 -11.03 0.05
C TYR A 112 13.16 -12.43 -0.10
N ALA A 113 14.48 -12.55 -0.26
CA ALA A 113 15.17 -13.84 -0.32
C ALA A 113 15.00 -14.65 0.97
N GLU A 114 15.13 -14.03 2.13
CA GLU A 114 14.92 -14.70 3.42
C GLU A 114 13.48 -15.20 3.57
N THR A 115 12.50 -14.38 3.21
CA THR A 115 11.08 -14.73 3.33
C THR A 115 10.65 -15.81 2.35
N THR A 116 11.21 -15.81 1.14
CA THR A 116 10.87 -16.79 0.07
C THR A 116 11.67 -18.08 0.16
N ALA A 117 12.90 -18.04 0.69
CA ALA A 117 13.74 -19.24 0.85
C ALA A 117 13.34 -20.16 2.02
N GLY A 118 12.32 -19.79 2.80
CA GLY A 118 11.79 -20.61 3.89
C GLY A 118 12.46 -20.42 5.26
N GLY A 119 13.36 -19.42 5.38
CA GLY A 119 14.07 -19.15 6.63
C GLY A 119 13.14 -18.78 7.80
N PHE A 120 12.11 -17.99 7.53
CA PHE A 120 11.13 -17.54 8.54
C PHE A 120 9.70 -17.64 7.99
N ARG A 121 9.41 -18.69 7.24
CA ARG A 121 8.15 -18.86 6.52
C ARG A 121 6.92 -18.77 7.41
N HIS A 122 6.94 -19.50 8.52
CA HIS A 122 5.78 -19.57 9.43
C HIS A 122 5.58 -18.25 10.18
N TYR A 123 6.68 -17.55 10.51
CA TYR A 123 6.61 -16.21 11.09
C TYR A 123 5.98 -15.22 10.12
N HIS A 124 6.40 -15.22 8.87
CA HIS A 124 5.85 -14.31 7.84
C HIS A 124 4.42 -14.64 7.46
N ASP A 125 4.04 -15.91 7.44
CA ASP A 125 2.65 -16.32 7.26
C ASP A 125 1.77 -15.81 8.42
N ARG A 126 2.26 -15.86 9.67
CA ARG A 126 1.55 -15.28 10.83
C ARG A 126 1.43 -13.78 10.74
N LEU A 127 2.53 -13.10 10.41
CA LEU A 127 2.57 -11.65 10.28
C LEU A 127 1.58 -11.17 9.20
N ARG A 128 1.61 -11.80 8.03
CA ARG A 128 0.69 -11.52 6.93
C ARG A 128 -0.77 -11.75 7.33
N THR A 129 -1.07 -12.87 7.97
CA THR A 129 -2.43 -13.21 8.41
C THR A 129 -2.94 -12.17 9.40
N TRP A 130 -2.11 -11.75 10.34
CA TRP A 130 -2.44 -10.70 11.30
C TRP A 130 -2.66 -9.33 10.64
N GLU A 131 -1.75 -8.89 9.77
CA GLU A 131 -1.88 -7.63 9.03
C GLU A 131 -3.12 -7.62 8.15
N THR A 132 -3.38 -8.71 7.43
CA THR A 132 -4.59 -8.86 6.60
C THR A 132 -5.85 -8.79 7.45
N SER A 133 -5.87 -9.46 8.60
CA SER A 133 -7.00 -9.41 9.55
C SER A 133 -7.29 -7.97 10.00
N ARG A 134 -6.25 -7.21 10.36
CA ARG A 134 -6.40 -5.79 10.71
C ARG A 134 -6.98 -4.95 9.56
N LEU A 135 -6.40 -5.10 8.38
CA LEU A 135 -6.83 -4.37 7.20
C LEU A 135 -8.29 -4.68 6.83
N LEU A 136 -8.71 -5.95 6.95
CA LEU A 136 -10.11 -6.35 6.76
C LEU A 136 -11.03 -5.71 7.81
N ALA A 137 -10.60 -5.65 9.07
CA ALA A 137 -11.38 -5.03 10.14
C ALA A 137 -11.55 -3.52 9.92
N GLU A 138 -10.50 -2.81 9.54
CA GLU A 138 -10.54 -1.38 9.19
C GLU A 138 -11.45 -1.14 7.98
N THR A 139 -11.25 -1.90 6.90
CA THR A 139 -12.08 -1.80 5.68
C THR A 139 -13.56 -2.07 5.96
N GLN A 140 -13.85 -3.08 6.78
CA GLN A 140 -15.24 -3.38 7.19
C GLN A 140 -15.84 -2.26 8.03
N ALA A 141 -15.09 -1.69 8.97
CA ALA A 141 -15.56 -0.57 9.78
C ALA A 141 -15.94 0.63 8.90
N ASP A 142 -15.10 0.96 7.92
CA ASP A 142 -15.34 2.06 6.98
C ASP A 142 -16.54 1.78 6.07
N LEU A 143 -16.67 0.54 5.58
CA LEU A 143 -17.80 0.13 4.77
C LEU A 143 -19.12 0.18 5.55
N LEU A 144 -19.10 -0.28 6.81
CA LEU A 144 -20.25 -0.18 7.72
C LEU A 144 -20.61 1.28 8.01
N ALA A 145 -19.63 2.14 8.25
CA ALA A 145 -19.84 3.57 8.45
C ALA A 145 -20.47 4.20 7.21
N ALA A 146 -19.99 3.88 6.01
CA ALA A 146 -20.55 4.35 4.76
C ALA A 146 -22.00 3.86 4.56
N ALA A 147 -22.30 2.60 4.87
CA ALA A 147 -23.65 2.05 4.77
C ALA A 147 -24.61 2.72 5.77
N ARG A 148 -24.18 2.96 7.02
CA ARG A 148 -24.94 3.68 8.05
C ARG A 148 -25.17 5.14 7.68
N ALA A 149 -24.22 5.82 7.08
CA ALA A 149 -24.35 7.21 6.62
C ALA A 149 -25.44 7.41 5.55
N THR A 150 -25.97 6.33 4.99
CA THR A 150 -27.15 6.36 4.08
C THR A 150 -28.49 6.24 4.81
N GLU A 151 -28.48 6.01 6.11
CA GLU A 151 -29.68 5.88 6.92
C GLU A 151 -30.49 7.18 6.93
N GLY A 152 -31.81 7.08 6.84
CA GLY A 152 -32.70 8.24 6.76
C GLY A 152 -32.66 9.02 5.44
N ARG A 153 -31.75 8.70 4.52
CA ARG A 153 -31.73 9.35 3.19
C ARG A 153 -32.85 8.79 2.30
N THR A 154 -33.65 9.68 1.74
CA THR A 154 -34.81 9.33 0.87
C THR A 154 -34.56 9.69 -0.59
N ASN A 155 -33.34 9.56 -1.07
CA ASN A 155 -33.01 9.84 -2.46
C ASN A 155 -33.49 8.73 -3.40
N ALA A 156 -33.61 9.04 -4.69
CA ALA A 156 -34.08 8.08 -5.70
C ALA A 156 -33.26 6.78 -5.74
N TRP A 157 -31.96 6.85 -5.51
CA TRP A 157 -31.07 5.69 -5.52
C TRP A 157 -31.16 4.87 -4.22
N THR A 158 -31.43 5.50 -3.04
CA THR A 158 -31.55 4.78 -1.75
C THR A 158 -32.87 4.00 -1.64
N ARG A 159 -33.84 4.28 -2.53
CA ARG A 159 -35.12 3.55 -2.61
C ARG A 159 -35.06 2.35 -3.56
N ARG A 160 -33.97 2.15 -4.30
CA ARG A 160 -33.82 1.03 -5.23
C ARG A 160 -33.72 -0.29 -4.46
N PRO A 161 -34.49 -1.34 -4.84
CA PRO A 161 -34.40 -2.64 -4.18
C PRO A 161 -32.97 -3.19 -4.10
N ALA A 162 -32.19 -3.08 -5.19
CA ALA A 162 -30.82 -3.52 -5.24
C ALA A 162 -29.93 -2.79 -4.21
N PHE A 163 -30.14 -1.49 -3.96
CA PHE A 163 -29.41 -0.77 -2.93
C PHE A 163 -29.80 -1.24 -1.53
N ILE A 164 -31.09 -1.41 -1.27
CA ILE A 164 -31.60 -1.87 0.05
C ILE A 164 -31.02 -3.24 0.37
N GLU A 165 -31.00 -4.14 -0.59
CA GLU A 165 -30.43 -5.49 -0.46
C GLU A 165 -28.92 -5.43 -0.19
N ALA A 166 -28.17 -4.72 -1.03
CA ALA A 166 -26.71 -4.60 -0.88
C ALA A 166 -26.34 -3.94 0.45
N ARG A 167 -27.08 -2.90 0.88
CA ARG A 167 -26.88 -2.27 2.19
C ARG A 167 -27.15 -3.27 3.33
N ARG A 168 -28.20 -4.08 3.22
CA ARG A 168 -28.52 -5.13 4.20
C ARG A 168 -27.38 -6.15 4.32
N HIS A 169 -26.79 -6.58 3.19
CA HIS A 169 -25.66 -7.50 3.17
C HIS A 169 -24.45 -6.90 3.90
N VAL A 170 -24.13 -5.62 3.63
CA VAL A 170 -23.05 -4.94 4.36
C VAL A 170 -23.31 -4.90 5.87
N LEU A 171 -24.52 -4.54 6.29
CA LEU A 171 -24.88 -4.43 7.71
C LEU A 171 -24.96 -5.79 8.42
N ALA A 172 -25.11 -6.88 7.67
CA ALA A 172 -25.17 -8.26 8.17
C ALA A 172 -23.82 -8.99 8.15
N LEU A 173 -22.73 -8.32 7.74
CA LEU A 173 -21.40 -8.94 7.76
C LEU A 173 -21.05 -9.41 9.16
N PRO A 174 -20.51 -10.63 9.30
CA PRO A 174 -20.03 -11.13 10.59
C PRO A 174 -18.86 -10.27 11.09
N PRO A 175 -18.55 -10.28 12.39
CA PRO A 175 -17.37 -9.60 12.89
C PRO A 175 -16.10 -10.15 12.22
N PRO A 176 -15.09 -9.31 11.97
CA PRO A 176 -13.84 -9.75 11.38
C PRO A 176 -13.12 -10.73 12.32
N PRO A 177 -12.39 -11.72 11.78
CA PRO A 177 -11.65 -12.67 12.59
C PRO A 177 -10.57 -11.94 13.39
N VAL A 178 -10.46 -12.28 14.69
CA VAL A 178 -9.42 -11.75 15.56
C VAL A 178 -8.21 -12.68 15.47
N VAL A 179 -7.13 -12.18 14.91
CA VAL A 179 -5.85 -12.92 14.82
C VAL A 179 -4.88 -12.30 15.82
N PRO A 180 -4.22 -13.12 16.67
CA PRO A 180 -3.23 -12.62 17.61
C PRO A 180 -2.03 -12.02 16.86
N ALA A 181 -1.47 -10.94 17.41
CA ALA A 181 -0.23 -10.36 16.86
C ALA A 181 0.89 -11.41 16.89
N PRO A 182 1.68 -11.54 15.83
CA PRO A 182 2.85 -12.41 15.87
C PRO A 182 3.82 -11.90 16.93
N GLY A 183 4.41 -12.82 17.69
CA GLY A 183 5.49 -12.49 18.60
C GLY A 183 6.71 -11.95 17.86
N PRO A 184 7.84 -11.70 18.55
CA PRO A 184 9.07 -11.30 17.88
C PRO A 184 9.51 -12.37 16.86
N PRO A 185 10.26 -11.98 15.83
CA PRO A 185 10.79 -12.93 14.85
C PRO A 185 11.67 -13.99 15.54
N PRO A 186 11.65 -15.24 15.06
CA PRO A 186 12.50 -16.29 15.61
C PRO A 186 13.99 -15.91 15.44
N ARG A 187 14.84 -16.38 16.37
CA ARG A 187 16.27 -16.05 16.34
C ARG A 187 17.05 -16.81 15.26
N ALA A 188 16.54 -17.98 14.89
CA ALA A 188 17.13 -18.81 13.84
C ALA A 188 16.00 -19.47 13.01
N ALA A 189 16.31 -19.80 11.75
CA ALA A 189 15.34 -20.42 10.83
C ALA A 189 14.78 -21.74 11.36
N GLY A 190 15.57 -22.51 12.11
CA GLY A 190 15.11 -23.76 12.75
C GLY A 190 14.10 -23.59 13.88
N ASP A 191 13.97 -22.38 14.41
CA ASP A 191 13.00 -22.05 15.47
C ASP A 191 11.63 -21.63 14.89
N ASP A 192 11.55 -21.41 13.58
CA ASP A 192 10.31 -21.00 12.92
C ASP A 192 9.41 -22.20 12.67
N ARG A 193 8.46 -22.40 13.58
CA ARG A 193 7.49 -23.49 13.53
C ARG A 193 6.06 -22.96 13.37
N PRO A 194 5.15 -23.73 12.74
CA PRO A 194 3.75 -23.37 12.72
C PRO A 194 3.22 -23.33 14.15
N THR A 195 2.43 -22.32 14.48
CA THR A 195 1.73 -22.24 15.76
C THR A 195 0.38 -22.96 15.68
N PRO A 196 -0.12 -23.54 16.79
CA PRO A 196 -1.46 -24.08 16.84
C PRO A 196 -2.48 -23.03 16.36
N GLY A 197 -3.44 -23.42 15.51
CA GLY A 197 -4.46 -22.53 14.98
C GLY A 197 -4.02 -21.58 13.84
N GLN A 198 -2.75 -21.61 13.43
CA GLN A 198 -2.27 -20.72 12.34
C GLN A 198 -3.06 -20.92 11.04
N GLN A 199 -3.29 -22.16 10.65
CA GLN A 199 -4.06 -22.49 9.45
C GLN A 199 -5.52 -22.07 9.59
N GLU A 200 -6.15 -22.30 10.75
CA GLU A 200 -7.53 -21.88 11.04
C GLU A 200 -7.68 -20.36 10.94
N HIS A 201 -6.72 -19.60 11.48
CA HIS A 201 -6.71 -18.14 11.35
C HIS A 201 -6.59 -17.70 9.89
N GLN A 202 -5.72 -18.32 9.10
CA GLN A 202 -5.54 -18.03 7.69
C GLN A 202 -6.81 -18.32 6.88
N GLU A 203 -7.43 -19.47 7.11
CA GLU A 203 -8.70 -19.85 6.48
C GLU A 203 -9.83 -18.87 6.85
N ALA A 204 -9.93 -18.49 8.12
CA ALA A 204 -10.94 -17.54 8.60
C ALA A 204 -10.75 -16.14 7.97
N VAL A 205 -9.50 -15.66 7.89
CA VAL A 205 -9.18 -14.35 7.27
C VAL A 205 -9.49 -14.38 5.78
N THR A 206 -9.14 -15.46 5.08
CA THR A 206 -9.44 -15.62 3.65
C THR A 206 -10.94 -15.66 3.38
N ALA A 207 -11.69 -16.47 4.15
CA ALA A 207 -13.13 -16.56 4.00
C ALA A 207 -13.83 -15.22 4.28
N HIS A 208 -13.39 -14.52 5.34
CA HIS A 208 -13.93 -13.19 5.66
C HIS A 208 -13.62 -12.16 4.57
N GLY A 209 -12.41 -12.19 3.99
CA GLY A 209 -12.02 -11.34 2.88
C GLY A 209 -12.91 -11.51 1.65
N VAL A 210 -13.28 -12.75 1.33
CA VAL A 210 -14.22 -13.04 0.23
C VAL A 210 -15.60 -12.44 0.52
N LEU A 211 -16.13 -12.65 1.72
CA LEU A 211 -17.46 -12.12 2.11
C LEU A 211 -17.46 -10.58 2.07
N LEU A 212 -16.46 -9.95 2.66
CA LEU A 212 -16.31 -8.48 2.65
C LEU A 212 -16.19 -7.95 1.21
N GLY A 213 -15.37 -8.60 0.38
CA GLY A 213 -15.18 -8.24 -1.02
C GLY A 213 -16.48 -8.29 -1.83
N GLN A 214 -17.25 -9.35 -1.66
CA GLN A 214 -18.56 -9.50 -2.32
C GLN A 214 -19.54 -8.41 -1.87
N ALA A 215 -19.71 -8.21 -0.57
CA ALA A 215 -20.62 -7.21 -0.03
C ALA A 215 -20.23 -5.78 -0.47
N ALA A 216 -18.95 -5.46 -0.45
CA ALA A 216 -18.45 -4.15 -0.89
C ALA A 216 -18.65 -3.93 -2.38
N LEU A 217 -18.40 -4.95 -3.21
CA LEU A 217 -18.63 -4.88 -4.66
C LEU A 217 -20.11 -4.66 -4.98
N GLU A 218 -21.01 -5.44 -4.36
CA GLU A 218 -22.45 -5.27 -4.52
C GLU A 218 -22.90 -3.87 -4.10
N PHE A 219 -22.46 -3.41 -2.93
CA PHE A 219 -22.81 -2.08 -2.43
C PHE A 219 -22.29 -0.99 -3.36
N SER A 220 -21.04 -1.10 -3.83
CA SER A 220 -20.44 -0.12 -4.73
C SER A 220 -21.14 0.04 -6.07
N ARG A 221 -21.77 -1.04 -6.58
CA ARG A 221 -22.53 -1.03 -7.83
C ARG A 221 -23.85 -0.26 -7.72
N THR A 222 -24.40 -0.13 -6.50
CA THR A 222 -25.71 0.47 -6.25
C THR A 222 -25.63 1.95 -5.90
N VAL A 223 -24.46 2.48 -5.56
CA VAL A 223 -24.28 3.87 -5.14
C VAL A 223 -23.78 4.75 -6.30
N PRO A 224 -24.09 6.08 -6.29
CA PRO A 224 -23.61 7.02 -7.29
C PRO A 224 -22.07 7.17 -7.29
N SER A 225 -21.49 7.58 -8.42
CA SER A 225 -20.05 7.74 -8.59
C SER A 225 -19.40 8.65 -7.55
N GLY A 226 -20.07 9.75 -7.16
CA GLY A 226 -19.58 10.64 -6.09
C GLY A 226 -19.54 9.99 -4.71
N PHE A 227 -20.39 8.99 -4.45
CA PHE A 227 -20.37 8.22 -3.21
C PHE A 227 -19.32 7.10 -3.27
N LYS A 228 -19.11 6.48 -4.44
CA LYS A 228 -18.09 5.44 -4.64
C LYS A 228 -16.68 5.88 -4.23
N ARG A 229 -16.34 7.14 -4.48
CA ARG A 229 -15.03 7.71 -4.12
C ARG A 229 -14.76 7.75 -2.61
N ARG A 230 -15.79 7.58 -1.79
CA ARG A 230 -15.72 7.57 -0.32
C ARG A 230 -15.71 6.16 0.26
N LEU A 231 -15.84 5.14 -0.60
CA LEU A 231 -15.75 3.75 -0.14
C LEU A 231 -14.29 3.37 0.05
N PRO A 232 -13.99 2.56 1.08
CA PRO A 232 -12.62 2.09 1.27
C PRO A 232 -12.19 1.21 0.07
N PRO A 233 -10.91 1.25 -0.29
CA PRO A 233 -10.36 0.29 -1.24
C PRO A 233 -10.49 -1.11 -0.67
N LEU A 234 -10.80 -2.08 -1.54
CA LEU A 234 -10.85 -3.49 -1.11
C LEU A 234 -9.42 -4.00 -0.91
N PRO A 235 -9.13 -4.62 0.24
CA PRO A 235 -7.84 -5.23 0.45
C PRO A 235 -7.62 -6.41 -0.49
N VAL A 236 -6.40 -6.57 -0.97
CA VAL A 236 -6.00 -7.75 -1.73
C VAL A 236 -5.72 -8.88 -0.74
N THR A 237 -6.58 -9.89 -0.72
CA THR A 237 -6.49 -11.03 0.21
C THR A 237 -5.90 -12.29 -0.42
N GLU A 238 -5.42 -12.22 -1.66
CA GLU A 238 -4.85 -13.37 -2.35
C GLU A 238 -3.58 -13.90 -1.67
N GLU A 239 -3.55 -15.19 -1.47
CA GLU A 239 -2.43 -15.94 -0.94
C GLU A 239 -1.29 -16.02 -1.97
N ARG A 240 -0.29 -15.16 -1.87
CA ARG A 240 0.86 -15.17 -2.76
C ARG A 240 2.12 -15.56 -2.00
N ARG A 241 2.53 -16.82 -2.08
CA ARG A 241 3.77 -17.34 -1.48
C ARG A 241 5.02 -16.84 -2.18
N ARG A 242 4.94 -16.63 -3.48
CA ARG A 242 5.88 -15.88 -4.32
C ARG A 242 5.05 -14.84 -5.05
N ASP A 243 5.48 -13.62 -5.01
CA ASP A 243 4.85 -12.56 -5.78
C ASP A 243 5.69 -12.35 -7.05
N PRO A 244 5.25 -12.87 -8.22
CA PRO A 244 6.00 -12.68 -9.46
C PRO A 244 6.22 -11.21 -9.79
N TRP A 245 5.35 -10.32 -9.30
CA TRP A 245 5.51 -8.89 -9.49
C TRP A 245 6.70 -8.32 -8.72
N VAL A 246 7.04 -8.91 -7.58
CA VAL A 246 8.24 -8.50 -6.83
C VAL A 246 9.50 -8.95 -7.58
N GLU A 247 9.50 -10.15 -8.17
CA GLU A 247 10.60 -10.62 -9.01
C GLU A 247 10.76 -9.74 -10.26
N GLU A 248 9.68 -9.45 -10.98
CA GLU A 248 9.66 -8.52 -12.12
C GLU A 248 10.12 -7.12 -11.73
N PHE A 249 9.73 -6.64 -10.53
CA PHE A 249 10.19 -5.37 -10.00
C PHE A 249 11.71 -5.37 -9.79
N PHE A 250 12.27 -6.42 -9.21
CA PHE A 250 13.72 -6.51 -9.02
C PHE A 250 14.47 -6.61 -10.35
N ASP A 251 13.92 -7.32 -11.33
CA ASP A 251 14.51 -7.40 -12.67
C ASP A 251 14.53 -6.04 -13.36
N TRP A 252 13.48 -5.25 -13.17
CA TRP A 252 13.43 -3.87 -13.65
C TRP A 252 14.37 -2.94 -12.86
N LEU A 253 14.48 -3.13 -11.54
CA LEU A 253 15.26 -2.27 -10.65
C LEU A 253 16.77 -2.46 -10.83
N ASP A 254 17.24 -3.66 -11.13
CA ASP A 254 18.66 -3.98 -11.26
C ASP A 254 19.44 -3.11 -12.26
N PRO A 255 18.95 -2.90 -13.48
CA PRO A 255 19.60 -1.99 -14.42
C PRO A 255 19.69 -0.56 -13.89
N VAL A 256 18.66 -0.09 -13.17
CA VAL A 256 18.58 1.27 -12.62
C VAL A 256 19.66 1.46 -11.55
N VAL A 257 19.75 0.53 -10.60
CA VAL A 257 20.76 0.57 -9.54
C VAL A 257 22.17 0.46 -10.10
N ARG A 258 22.41 -0.46 -11.06
CA ARG A 258 23.72 -0.63 -11.72
C ARG A 258 24.15 0.60 -12.52
N ALA A 259 23.18 1.36 -13.05
CA ALA A 259 23.46 2.63 -13.73
C ALA A 259 23.70 3.81 -12.78
N GLY A 260 23.68 3.60 -11.45
CA GLY A 260 23.81 4.66 -10.47
C GLY A 260 22.67 5.66 -10.52
N GLN A 261 21.48 5.22 -10.90
CA GLN A 261 20.28 6.04 -10.94
C GLN A 261 19.47 5.90 -9.65
N GLY A 262 18.63 6.88 -9.36
CA GLY A 262 17.61 6.83 -8.33
C GLY A 262 16.23 6.58 -8.92
N LEU A 263 15.20 6.71 -8.09
CA LEU A 263 13.79 6.61 -8.47
C LEU A 263 13.06 7.93 -8.20
N TYR A 264 12.44 8.47 -9.20
CA TYR A 264 11.57 9.62 -9.09
C TYR A 264 10.11 9.15 -8.95
N LEU A 265 9.44 9.61 -7.91
CA LEU A 265 8.02 9.33 -7.68
C LEU A 265 7.18 10.20 -8.61
N TRP A 266 6.56 9.59 -9.61
CA TRP A 266 5.68 10.24 -10.56
C TRP A 266 4.22 9.98 -10.18
N ILE A 267 3.43 11.07 -10.12
CA ILE A 267 2.02 11.06 -9.68
C ILE A 267 1.12 11.63 -10.76
#